data_fbd88927be5fdeaa534173471a43b8ce
#
_entry.id   fbd88927be5fdeaa534173471a43b8ce
#
_cell.length_a   1.000
_cell.length_b   1.000
_cell.length_c   1.000
_cell.angle_alpha   90.00
_cell.angle_beta   90.00
_cell.angle_gamma   90.00
#
_symmetry.space_group_name_H-M   'P 1'
#
loop_
_entity.id
_entity.type
_entity.pdbx_description
1 polymer ?
#
loop_
_entity_poly.entity_id
_entity_poly.type
_entity_poly.pdbx_seq_one_letter_code
_entity_poly.pdbx_strand_id
1 'polypeptide(L)'
;FLPLATSSVMWMRTTPIDPGQTVVILGQGIVGALCAQIVRERSPGSVITVDAQPLRCEISSKLGSDHVIDVSNTDSVKAVKELTNGKGADVVIECVGGNTGIRSFEQAQEMLAPEGVIHLISKYQGAPLPLDGDRFMNKQLIAGMRIDQPRERCMADAAEMLIDGRVRIFDLITHRLPWEQTPEAYHMLYEKPGEALGVILEWD
;
A
#
# COMPACT_ATOMS: atom_id res chain seq x y z
N PHE A 1 -4.44 -15.44 -1.67
CA PHE A 1 -4.25 -14.18 -0.90
C PHE A 1 -3.55 -14.39 0.45
N LEU A 2 -3.72 -15.53 1.14
CA LEU A 2 -3.15 -15.75 2.48
C LEU A 2 -1.64 -15.43 2.58
N PRO A 3 -0.75 -15.84 1.65
CA PRO A 3 0.67 -15.48 1.75
C PRO A 3 0.94 -13.97 1.69
N LEU A 4 0.18 -13.22 0.88
CA LEU A 4 0.31 -11.77 0.77
C LEU A 4 -0.26 -11.07 2.01
N ALA A 5 -1.40 -11.52 2.53
CA ALA A 5 -1.97 -11.00 3.77
C ALA A 5 -1.02 -11.25 4.95
N THR A 6 -0.40 -12.44 5.04
CA THR A 6 0.64 -12.75 6.05
C THR A 6 1.80 -11.75 5.98
N SER A 7 2.31 -11.50 4.78
CA SER A 7 3.39 -10.52 4.60
C SER A 7 2.95 -9.11 4.99
N SER A 8 1.71 -8.73 4.65
CA SER A 8 1.17 -7.42 5.03
C SER A 8 1.01 -7.27 6.55
N VAL A 9 0.59 -8.33 7.26
CA VAL A 9 0.60 -8.35 8.74
C VAL A 9 2.01 -8.14 9.28
N MET A 10 3.01 -8.83 8.71
CA MET A 10 4.41 -8.70 9.15
C MET A 10 4.94 -7.28 8.91
N TRP A 11 4.63 -6.66 7.77
CA TRP A 11 5.02 -5.27 7.49
C TRP A 11 4.35 -4.29 8.44
N MET A 12 3.05 -4.41 8.68
CA MET A 12 2.33 -3.49 9.58
C MET A 12 2.77 -3.64 11.04
N ARG A 13 3.27 -4.80 11.44
CA ARG A 13 3.91 -5.00 12.75
C ARG A 13 5.34 -4.47 12.81
N THR A 14 6.03 -4.42 11.68
CA THR A 14 7.38 -3.84 11.58
C THR A 14 7.31 -2.31 11.60
N THR A 15 6.29 -1.73 11.02
CA THR A 15 6.12 -0.27 10.95
C THR A 15 5.78 0.28 12.34
N PRO A 16 6.54 1.24 12.87
CA PRO A 16 6.19 1.92 14.10
C PRO A 16 5.03 2.87 13.83
N ILE A 17 3.84 2.46 14.22
CA ILE A 17 2.60 3.24 14.10
C ILE A 17 1.99 3.34 15.48
N ASP A 18 1.87 4.56 15.98
CA ASP A 18 1.18 4.86 17.23
C ASP A 18 -0.31 5.17 16.97
N PRO A 19 -1.19 4.87 17.92
CA PRO A 19 -2.60 5.24 17.80
C PRO A 19 -2.78 6.74 17.53
N GLY A 20 -3.68 7.08 16.62
CA GLY A 20 -4.00 8.47 16.27
C GLY A 20 -3.11 9.10 15.22
N GLN A 21 -2.05 8.44 14.77
CA GLN A 21 -1.17 8.94 13.70
C GLN A 21 -1.84 8.90 12.32
N THR A 22 -1.44 9.82 11.44
CA THR A 22 -1.82 9.79 10.02
C THR A 22 -0.90 8.88 9.23
N VAL A 23 -1.48 7.86 8.60
CA VAL A 23 -0.78 6.90 7.75
C VAL A 23 -1.15 7.12 6.29
N VAL A 24 -0.15 7.34 5.44
CA VAL A 24 -0.32 7.41 3.98
C VAL A 24 0.20 6.12 3.35
N ILE A 25 -0.55 5.54 2.41
CA ILE A 25 -0.14 4.34 1.67
C ILE A 25 -0.09 4.68 0.19
N LEU A 26 1.11 4.70 -0.36
CA LEU A 26 1.37 4.97 -1.77
C LEU A 26 1.30 3.68 -2.58
N GLY A 27 0.45 3.67 -3.60
CA GLY A 27 0.17 2.51 -4.44
C GLY A 27 -0.92 1.61 -3.84
N GLN A 28 -2.02 1.44 -4.58
CA GLN A 28 -3.17 0.62 -4.21
C GLN A 28 -3.29 -0.62 -5.11
N GLY A 29 -2.15 -1.23 -5.42
CA GLY A 29 -2.10 -2.60 -5.90
C GLY A 29 -2.58 -3.57 -4.81
N ILE A 30 -2.57 -4.87 -5.07
CA ILE A 30 -3.02 -5.88 -4.08
C ILE A 30 -2.32 -5.71 -2.73
N VAL A 31 -1.02 -5.47 -2.72
CA VAL A 31 -0.24 -5.32 -1.47
C VAL A 31 -0.65 -4.05 -0.72
N GLY A 32 -0.71 -2.90 -1.41
CA GLY A 32 -1.12 -1.64 -0.77
C GLY A 32 -2.54 -1.69 -0.22
N ALA A 33 -3.47 -2.28 -0.97
CA ALA A 33 -4.85 -2.47 -0.53
C ALA A 33 -4.99 -3.42 0.68
N LEU A 34 -4.13 -4.45 0.78
CA LEU A 34 -4.05 -5.29 1.97
C LEU A 34 -3.47 -4.50 3.16
N CYS A 35 -2.39 -3.76 2.95
CA CYS A 35 -1.79 -2.91 3.98
C CYS A 35 -2.77 -1.86 4.50
N ALA A 36 -3.57 -1.23 3.62
CA ALA A 36 -4.56 -0.22 3.98
C ALA A 36 -5.65 -0.76 4.91
N GLN A 37 -6.03 -2.02 4.75
CA GLN A 37 -6.99 -2.66 5.63
C GLN A 37 -6.33 -3.10 6.95
N ILE A 38 -5.17 -3.77 6.87
CA ILE A 38 -4.49 -4.34 8.05
C ILE A 38 -3.94 -3.25 8.98
N VAL A 39 -3.55 -2.08 8.45
CA VAL A 39 -3.06 -0.97 9.26
C VAL A 39 -4.09 -0.49 10.29
N ARG A 40 -5.38 -0.75 10.06
CA ARG A 40 -6.47 -0.43 11.02
C ARG A 40 -6.29 -1.11 12.38
N GLU A 41 -5.63 -2.27 12.43
CA GLU A 41 -5.27 -2.96 13.68
C GLU A 41 -4.31 -2.13 14.56
N ARG A 42 -3.67 -1.10 14.00
CA ARG A 42 -2.80 -0.17 14.73
C ARG A 42 -3.54 1.07 15.24
N SER A 43 -4.86 1.15 15.02
CA SER A 43 -5.70 2.28 15.44
C SER A 43 -5.19 3.65 14.96
N PRO A 44 -4.85 3.82 13.67
CA PRO A 44 -4.43 5.12 13.15
C PRO A 44 -5.57 6.13 13.27
N GLY A 45 -5.21 7.41 13.36
CA GLY A 45 -6.19 8.51 13.34
C GLY A 45 -6.78 8.72 11.96
N SER A 46 -5.98 8.53 10.90
CA SER A 46 -6.41 8.60 9.50
C SER A 46 -5.56 7.69 8.61
N VAL A 47 -6.21 7.03 7.65
CA VAL A 47 -5.57 6.28 6.56
C VAL A 47 -5.87 6.96 5.24
N ILE A 48 -4.82 7.49 4.62
CA ILE A 48 -4.89 8.15 3.32
C ILE A 48 -4.25 7.21 2.28
N THR A 49 -4.96 6.90 1.22
CA THR A 49 -4.45 6.05 0.15
C THR A 49 -4.25 6.86 -1.13
N VAL A 50 -3.23 6.48 -1.90
CA VAL A 50 -2.79 7.22 -3.09
C VAL A 50 -2.53 6.24 -4.22
N ASP A 51 -3.15 6.44 -5.37
CA ASP A 51 -2.86 5.68 -6.61
C ASP A 51 -3.13 6.55 -7.85
N ALA A 52 -2.60 6.15 -9.00
CA ALA A 52 -2.83 6.79 -10.30
C ALA A 52 -3.96 6.15 -11.11
N GLN A 53 -4.46 4.98 -10.68
CA GLN A 53 -5.46 4.22 -11.41
C GLN A 53 -6.85 4.44 -10.79
N PRO A 54 -7.82 4.99 -11.53
CA PRO A 54 -9.17 5.28 -11.00
C PRO A 54 -9.85 4.05 -10.39
N LEU A 55 -9.72 2.88 -11.03
CA LEU A 55 -10.26 1.62 -10.50
C LEU A 55 -9.72 1.30 -9.10
N ARG A 56 -8.42 1.50 -8.88
CA ARG A 56 -7.78 1.24 -7.57
C ARG A 56 -8.19 2.25 -6.53
N CYS A 57 -8.38 3.52 -6.93
CA CYS A 57 -8.92 4.57 -6.07
C CYS A 57 -10.36 4.23 -5.64
N GLU A 58 -11.21 3.77 -6.56
CA GLU A 58 -12.58 3.34 -6.26
C GLU A 58 -12.61 2.16 -5.28
N ILE A 59 -11.80 1.13 -5.54
CA ILE A 59 -11.68 -0.03 -4.65
C ILE A 59 -11.18 0.40 -3.27
N SER A 60 -10.18 1.26 -3.20
CA SER A 60 -9.63 1.77 -1.95
C SER A 60 -10.66 2.50 -1.10
N SER A 61 -11.50 3.31 -1.75
CA SER A 61 -12.64 3.97 -1.10
C SER A 61 -13.65 2.95 -0.54
N LYS A 62 -14.00 1.93 -1.31
CA LYS A 62 -14.90 0.84 -0.87
C LYS A 62 -14.32 0.04 0.30
N LEU A 63 -13.01 -0.09 0.38
CA LEU A 63 -12.29 -0.79 1.45
C LEU A 63 -12.14 0.04 2.73
N GLY A 64 -12.62 1.28 2.75
CA GLY A 64 -12.73 2.10 3.95
C GLY A 64 -11.51 2.97 4.24
N SER A 65 -10.76 3.40 3.21
CA SER A 65 -9.80 4.49 3.37
C SER A 65 -10.52 5.78 3.77
N ASP A 66 -9.96 6.54 4.71
CA ASP A 66 -10.58 7.80 5.15
C ASP A 66 -10.49 8.86 4.05
N HIS A 67 -9.38 8.86 3.30
CA HIS A 67 -9.18 9.70 2.13
C HIS A 67 -8.51 8.91 1.02
N VAL A 68 -8.89 9.18 -0.22
CA VAL A 68 -8.30 8.60 -1.43
C VAL A 68 -7.84 9.72 -2.35
N ILE A 69 -6.59 9.68 -2.76
CA ILE A 69 -5.98 10.66 -3.65
C ILE A 69 -5.66 10.00 -4.99
N ASP A 70 -6.29 10.47 -6.05
CA ASP A 70 -5.98 10.11 -7.42
C ASP A 70 -4.91 11.08 -7.97
N VAL A 71 -3.69 10.57 -8.14
CA VAL A 71 -2.55 11.38 -8.60
C VAL A 71 -2.54 11.64 -10.10
N SER A 72 -3.49 11.11 -10.86
CA SER A 72 -3.64 11.44 -12.28
C SER A 72 -4.08 12.89 -12.48
N ASN A 73 -4.73 13.48 -11.48
CA ASN A 73 -5.29 14.83 -11.53
C ASN A 73 -5.01 15.68 -10.27
N THR A 74 -4.28 15.14 -9.29
CA THR A 74 -4.04 15.80 -8.00
C THR A 74 -2.59 15.65 -7.58
N ASP A 75 -1.98 16.72 -7.09
CA ASP A 75 -0.67 16.66 -6.43
C ASP A 75 -0.82 16.00 -5.06
N SER A 76 -0.25 14.80 -4.91
CA SER A 76 -0.39 14.01 -3.69
C SER A 76 0.28 14.65 -2.47
N VAL A 77 1.41 15.30 -2.66
CA VAL A 77 2.14 15.96 -1.56
C VAL A 77 1.32 17.11 -0.99
N LYS A 78 0.80 17.95 -1.90
CA LYS A 78 -0.07 19.06 -1.52
C LYS A 78 -1.34 18.56 -0.83
N ALA A 79 -2.01 17.57 -1.40
CA ALA A 79 -3.24 17.01 -0.85
C ALA A 79 -3.03 16.41 0.56
N VAL A 80 -1.95 15.64 0.77
CA VAL A 80 -1.62 15.10 2.09
C VAL A 80 -1.37 16.23 3.10
N LYS A 81 -0.63 17.27 2.69
CA LYS A 81 -0.39 18.41 3.58
C LYS A 81 -1.67 19.18 3.93
N GLU A 82 -2.57 19.35 2.98
CA GLU A 82 -3.89 19.96 3.23
C GLU A 82 -4.71 19.14 4.22
N LEU A 83 -4.79 17.82 4.02
CA LEU A 83 -5.52 16.90 4.92
C LEU A 83 -4.92 16.82 6.33
N THR A 84 -3.64 17.18 6.49
CA THR A 84 -2.92 17.15 7.77
C THR A 84 -2.65 18.55 8.34
N ASN A 85 -3.36 19.58 7.88
CA ASN A 85 -3.17 20.96 8.30
C ASN A 85 -1.70 21.46 8.19
N GLY A 86 -1.00 21.04 7.15
CA GLY A 86 0.40 21.39 6.87
C GLY A 86 1.45 20.54 7.57
N LYS A 87 1.06 19.67 8.52
CA LYS A 87 1.99 18.82 9.28
C LYS A 87 2.69 17.79 8.37
N GLY A 88 1.93 17.14 7.49
CA GLY A 88 2.37 15.97 6.71
C GLY A 88 1.99 14.65 7.39
N ALA A 89 2.36 13.53 6.75
CA ALA A 89 2.08 12.18 7.23
C ALA A 89 3.06 11.75 8.33
N ASP A 90 2.56 11.16 9.41
CA ASP A 90 3.42 10.58 10.45
C ASP A 90 4.11 9.31 9.93
N VAL A 91 3.41 8.52 9.11
CA VAL A 91 3.93 7.31 8.49
C VAL A 91 3.56 7.27 7.01
N VAL A 92 4.52 6.96 6.16
CA VAL A 92 4.30 6.69 4.74
C VAL A 92 4.72 5.26 4.43
N ILE A 93 3.82 4.46 3.89
CA ILE A 93 4.07 3.09 3.46
C ILE A 93 4.14 3.10 1.93
N GLU A 94 5.30 2.78 1.40
CA GLU A 94 5.55 2.83 -0.04
C GLU A 94 5.38 1.45 -0.67
N CYS A 95 4.34 1.30 -1.51
CA CYS A 95 3.93 0.06 -2.17
C CYS A 95 3.94 0.15 -3.71
N VAL A 96 4.40 1.26 -4.31
CA VAL A 96 4.40 1.44 -5.78
C VAL A 96 5.49 0.60 -6.44
N GLY A 97 6.74 0.79 -6.04
CA GLY A 97 7.88 0.05 -6.59
C GLY A 97 8.11 0.22 -8.10
N GLY A 98 8.90 -0.70 -8.68
CA GLY A 98 9.19 -0.70 -10.10
C GLY A 98 9.85 0.61 -10.60
N ASN A 99 9.64 0.94 -11.87
CA ASN A 99 10.24 2.13 -12.49
C ASN A 99 9.59 3.45 -12.02
N THR A 100 8.34 3.42 -11.59
CA THR A 100 7.61 4.60 -11.09
C THR A 100 7.86 4.86 -9.60
N GLY A 101 8.46 3.90 -8.92
CA GLY A 101 8.72 3.96 -7.48
C GLY A 101 9.70 5.07 -7.08
N ILE A 102 10.62 5.48 -7.98
CA ILE A 102 11.55 6.58 -7.69
C ILE A 102 10.77 7.87 -7.38
N ARG A 103 9.83 8.24 -8.25
CA ARG A 103 8.98 9.43 -8.02
C ARG A 103 8.10 9.29 -6.78
N SER A 104 7.54 8.11 -6.57
CA SER A 104 6.75 7.82 -5.38
C SER A 104 7.58 7.98 -4.10
N PHE A 105 8.84 7.53 -4.10
CA PHE A 105 9.75 7.70 -2.97
C PHE A 105 10.15 9.16 -2.72
N GLU A 106 10.35 9.95 -3.77
CA GLU A 106 10.59 11.40 -3.65
C GLU A 106 9.38 12.09 -3.02
N GLN A 107 8.17 11.80 -3.51
CA GLN A 107 6.92 12.31 -2.93
C GLN A 107 6.72 11.87 -1.47
N ALA A 108 7.10 10.62 -1.13
CA ALA A 108 7.05 10.14 0.25
C ALA A 108 7.91 11.00 1.19
N GLN A 109 9.11 11.39 0.77
CA GLN A 109 9.99 12.26 1.55
C GLN A 109 9.40 13.67 1.73
N GLU A 110 8.73 14.20 0.69
CA GLU A 110 8.15 15.55 0.69
C GLU A 110 6.90 15.65 1.57
N MET A 111 6.06 14.59 1.61
CA MET A 111 4.83 14.60 2.38
C MET A 111 5.02 14.19 3.86
N LEU A 112 6.20 13.71 4.23
CA LEU A 112 6.48 13.22 5.57
C LEU A 112 6.51 14.35 6.61
N ALA A 113 5.87 14.12 7.74
CA ALA A 113 5.91 15.00 8.90
C ALA A 113 7.32 15.01 9.55
N PRO A 114 7.64 16.00 10.41
CA PRO A 114 8.80 15.91 11.30
C PRO A 114 8.75 14.60 12.12
N GLU A 115 9.90 13.97 12.30
CA GLU A 115 10.06 12.69 13.02
C GLU A 115 9.28 11.51 12.40
N GLY A 116 8.73 11.69 11.19
CA GLY A 116 7.94 10.68 10.50
C GLY A 116 8.77 9.51 9.98
N VAL A 117 8.09 8.46 9.58
CA VAL A 117 8.66 7.20 9.11
C VAL A 117 8.24 6.89 7.68
N ILE A 118 9.20 6.54 6.81
CA ILE A 118 8.91 5.85 5.54
C ILE A 118 9.20 4.37 5.70
N HIS A 119 8.26 3.53 5.34
CA HIS A 119 8.47 2.09 5.22
C HIS A 119 8.40 1.67 3.75
N LEU A 120 9.53 1.20 3.22
CA LEU A 120 9.65 0.66 1.87
C LEU A 120 9.26 -0.81 1.88
N ILE A 121 8.13 -1.13 1.28
CA ILE A 121 7.64 -2.51 1.12
C ILE A 121 7.92 -3.02 -0.28
N SER A 122 7.81 -2.14 -1.27
CA SER A 122 7.97 -2.47 -2.68
C SER A 122 9.42 -2.72 -3.07
N LYS A 123 9.59 -3.37 -4.22
CA LYS A 123 10.91 -3.60 -4.84
C LYS A 123 11.13 -2.60 -5.95
N TYR A 124 12.30 -1.99 -5.91
CA TYR A 124 12.76 -1.04 -6.93
C TYR A 124 13.72 -1.75 -7.88
N GLN A 125 13.65 -1.40 -9.15
CA GLN A 125 14.49 -1.97 -10.18
C GLN A 125 15.20 -0.87 -10.96
N GLY A 126 16.46 -1.08 -11.26
CA GLY A 126 17.21 -0.30 -12.26
C GLY A 126 18.02 0.89 -11.75
N ALA A 127 17.69 1.51 -10.62
CA ALA A 127 18.44 2.65 -10.10
C ALA A 127 18.39 2.73 -8.56
N PRO A 128 19.42 3.32 -7.92
CA PRO A 128 19.37 3.68 -6.50
C PRO A 128 18.23 4.66 -6.21
N LEU A 129 17.61 4.54 -5.03
CA LEU A 129 16.61 5.51 -4.57
C LEU A 129 17.30 6.82 -4.15
N PRO A 130 16.82 7.98 -4.61
CA PRO A 130 17.38 9.28 -4.25
C PRO A 130 16.93 9.67 -2.84
N LEU A 131 17.79 9.52 -1.85
CA LEU A 131 17.55 10.01 -0.49
C LEU A 131 18.05 11.46 -0.36
N ASP A 132 17.15 12.38 -0.07
CA ASP A 132 17.47 13.75 0.26
C ASP A 132 17.80 13.85 1.75
N GLY A 133 19.09 13.96 2.05
CA GLY A 133 19.61 13.97 3.43
C GLY A 133 19.07 15.14 4.26
N ASP A 134 18.87 16.31 3.67
CA ASP A 134 18.36 17.50 4.38
C ASP A 134 16.88 17.30 4.74
N ARG A 135 16.09 16.75 3.83
CA ARG A 135 14.67 16.41 4.09
C ARG A 135 14.52 15.28 5.09
N PHE A 136 15.53 14.43 5.20
CA PHE A 136 15.49 13.23 6.06
C PHE A 136 16.05 13.43 7.47
N MET A 137 16.44 14.67 7.83
CA MET A 137 16.87 14.97 9.19
C MET A 137 15.79 14.64 10.22
N ASN A 138 16.17 13.87 11.25
CA ASN A 138 15.27 13.38 12.32
C ASN A 138 14.10 12.52 11.84
N LYS A 139 14.20 11.85 10.69
CA LYS A 139 13.20 10.93 10.14
C LYS A 139 13.75 9.52 10.07
N GLN A 140 12.88 8.55 9.87
CA GLN A 140 13.24 7.14 9.80
C GLN A 140 12.91 6.54 8.45
N LEU A 141 13.80 5.68 7.95
CA LEU A 141 13.60 4.85 6.77
C LEU A 141 13.72 3.39 7.18
N ILE A 142 12.67 2.62 6.93
CA ILE A 142 12.62 1.18 7.17
C ILE A 142 12.44 0.49 5.81
N ALA A 143 13.12 -0.62 5.59
CA ALA A 143 12.95 -1.43 4.39
C ALA A 143 12.73 -2.90 4.76
N GLY A 144 11.73 -3.52 4.13
CA GLY A 144 11.41 -4.93 4.34
C GLY A 144 10.65 -5.22 5.64
N MET A 145 10.87 -6.38 6.22
CA MET A 145 10.16 -6.83 7.43
C MET A 145 11.14 -7.38 8.47
N ARG A 146 10.78 -7.28 9.72
CA ARG A 146 11.55 -7.88 10.81
C ARG A 146 11.47 -9.40 10.72
N ILE A 147 12.63 -10.06 10.82
CA ILE A 147 12.75 -11.51 10.74
C ILE A 147 12.51 -12.21 12.08
N ASP A 148 12.46 -11.47 13.18
CA ASP A 148 12.21 -11.98 14.54
C ASP A 148 10.71 -12.24 14.82
N GLN A 149 9.83 -11.96 13.86
CA GLN A 149 8.40 -12.24 14.01
C GLN A 149 8.09 -13.70 13.63
N PRO A 150 7.37 -14.45 14.47
CA PRO A 150 6.94 -15.80 14.13
C PRO A 150 5.98 -15.75 12.93
N ARG A 151 6.42 -16.24 11.77
CA ARG A 151 5.65 -16.22 10.53
C ARG A 151 4.32 -16.99 10.67
N GLU A 152 4.33 -18.10 11.37
CA GLU A 152 3.16 -18.95 11.63
C GLU A 152 2.07 -18.17 12.38
N ARG A 153 2.47 -17.37 13.35
CA ARG A 153 1.52 -16.51 14.10
C ARG A 153 0.95 -15.42 13.20
N CYS A 154 1.78 -14.75 12.41
CA CYS A 154 1.30 -13.76 11.45
C CYS A 154 0.37 -14.37 10.40
N MET A 155 0.61 -15.61 10.01
CA MET A 155 -0.25 -16.34 9.09
C MET A 155 -1.60 -16.70 9.73
N ALA A 156 -1.61 -17.12 11.00
CA ALA A 156 -2.84 -17.38 11.74
C ALA A 156 -3.69 -16.12 11.89
N ASP A 157 -3.07 -15.01 12.28
CA ASP A 157 -3.76 -13.73 12.42
C ASP A 157 -4.29 -13.22 11.06
N ALA A 158 -3.52 -13.36 9.98
CA ALA A 158 -3.97 -13.02 8.63
C ALA A 158 -5.16 -13.89 8.19
N ALA A 159 -5.13 -15.19 8.50
CA ALA A 159 -6.24 -16.11 8.21
C ALA A 159 -7.51 -15.70 8.98
N GLU A 160 -7.39 -15.36 10.25
CA GLU A 160 -8.49 -14.86 11.06
C GLU A 160 -9.11 -13.59 10.46
N MET A 161 -8.27 -12.59 10.09
CA MET A 161 -8.74 -11.35 9.47
C MET A 161 -9.45 -11.58 8.13
N LEU A 162 -9.06 -12.61 7.37
CA LEU A 162 -9.71 -13.00 6.13
C LEU A 162 -11.06 -13.68 6.38
N ILE A 163 -11.16 -14.51 7.43
CA ILE A 163 -12.37 -15.25 7.78
C ILE A 163 -13.43 -14.32 8.36
N ASP A 164 -13.05 -13.40 9.24
CA ASP A 164 -13.98 -12.50 9.93
C ASP A 164 -14.31 -11.23 9.12
N GLY A 165 -13.70 -11.05 7.94
CA GLY A 165 -13.99 -9.97 7.00
C GLY A 165 -13.33 -8.64 7.34
N ARG A 166 -12.41 -8.59 8.31
CA ARG A 166 -11.55 -7.40 8.55
C ARG A 166 -10.65 -7.12 7.35
N VAL A 167 -10.27 -8.14 6.59
CA VAL A 167 -9.57 -8.04 5.32
C VAL A 167 -10.46 -8.63 4.21
N ARG A 168 -10.96 -7.77 3.35
CA ARG A 168 -11.88 -8.09 2.27
C ARG A 168 -11.09 -8.30 0.97
N ILE A 169 -10.84 -9.55 0.61
CA ILE A 169 -10.08 -9.90 -0.59
C ILE A 169 -10.95 -10.01 -1.85
N PHE A 170 -12.23 -10.31 -1.69
CA PHE A 170 -13.12 -10.47 -2.84
C PHE A 170 -13.32 -9.16 -3.60
N ASP A 171 -13.26 -8.02 -2.91
CA ASP A 171 -13.29 -6.69 -3.52
C ASP A 171 -12.03 -6.38 -4.36
N LEU A 172 -10.95 -7.11 -4.16
CA LEU A 172 -9.71 -6.99 -4.93
C LEU A 172 -9.71 -7.84 -6.20
N ILE A 173 -10.66 -8.77 -6.35
CA ILE A 173 -10.78 -9.63 -7.53
C ILE A 173 -11.64 -8.92 -8.55
N THR A 174 -11.00 -8.40 -9.59
CA THR A 174 -11.68 -7.68 -10.67
C THR A 174 -12.10 -8.58 -11.82
N HIS A 175 -11.39 -9.69 -12.04
CA HIS A 175 -11.65 -10.61 -13.15
C HIS A 175 -11.55 -12.07 -12.71
N ARG A 176 -12.44 -12.89 -13.29
CA ARG A 176 -12.41 -14.34 -13.22
C ARG A 176 -12.44 -14.88 -14.64
N LEU A 177 -11.44 -15.64 -15.01
CA LEU A 177 -11.27 -16.16 -16.36
C LEU A 177 -11.04 -17.66 -16.32
N PRO A 178 -11.54 -18.43 -17.29
CA PRO A 178 -11.13 -19.82 -17.47
C PRO A 178 -9.61 -19.91 -17.63
N TRP A 179 -9.00 -20.96 -17.16
CA TRP A 179 -7.54 -21.12 -17.22
C TRP A 179 -6.97 -21.08 -18.64
N GLU A 180 -7.77 -21.49 -19.64
CA GLU A 180 -7.40 -21.42 -21.07
C GLU A 180 -7.16 -19.98 -21.54
N GLN A 181 -7.77 -18.99 -20.87
CA GLN A 181 -7.58 -17.56 -21.16
C GLN A 181 -6.39 -16.95 -20.37
N THR A 182 -5.45 -17.78 -19.93
CA THR A 182 -4.23 -17.30 -19.27
C THR A 182 -3.47 -16.25 -20.08
N PRO A 183 -3.27 -16.39 -21.43
CA PRO A 183 -2.59 -15.37 -22.23
C PRO A 183 -3.30 -14.01 -22.19
N GLU A 184 -4.63 -14.00 -22.25
CA GLU A 184 -5.46 -12.79 -22.18
C GLU A 184 -5.34 -12.12 -20.81
N ALA A 185 -5.33 -12.93 -19.74
CA ALA A 185 -5.14 -12.45 -18.37
C ALA A 185 -3.80 -11.70 -18.20
N TYR A 186 -2.71 -12.30 -18.72
CA TYR A 186 -1.39 -11.66 -18.69
C TYR A 186 -1.33 -10.42 -19.57
N HIS A 187 -1.91 -10.46 -20.77
CA HIS A 187 -2.00 -9.30 -21.66
C HIS A 187 -2.73 -8.14 -20.98
N MET A 188 -3.88 -8.40 -20.36
CA MET A 188 -4.64 -7.40 -19.62
C MET A 188 -3.83 -6.77 -18.48
N LEU A 189 -3.18 -7.58 -17.65
CA LEU A 189 -2.38 -7.10 -16.52
C LEU A 189 -1.17 -6.27 -16.97
N TYR A 190 -0.59 -6.58 -18.14
CA TYR A 190 0.59 -5.91 -18.65
C TYR A 190 0.24 -4.64 -19.44
N GLU A 191 -0.70 -4.75 -20.39
CA GLU A 191 -1.04 -3.67 -21.31
C GLU A 191 -2.09 -2.69 -20.74
N LYS A 192 -2.94 -3.18 -19.82
CA LYS A 192 -4.08 -2.43 -19.28
C LYS A 192 -4.13 -2.45 -17.75
N PRO A 193 -3.05 -2.03 -17.08
CA PRO A 193 -2.94 -2.13 -15.61
C PRO A 193 -3.99 -1.28 -14.86
N GLY A 194 -4.68 -0.37 -15.55
CA GLY A 194 -5.79 0.42 -15.02
C GLY A 194 -7.15 -0.27 -15.06
N GLU A 195 -7.30 -1.38 -15.82
CA GLU A 195 -8.56 -2.11 -15.95
C GLU A 195 -8.65 -3.32 -15.00
N ALA A 196 -7.52 -3.81 -14.50
CA ALA A 196 -7.47 -5.00 -13.67
C ALA A 196 -6.62 -4.80 -12.40
N LEU A 197 -7.04 -5.44 -11.31
CA LEU A 197 -6.29 -5.50 -10.06
C LEU A 197 -5.98 -6.96 -9.70
N GLY A 198 -6.97 -7.74 -9.30
CA GLY A 198 -6.83 -9.17 -9.04
C GLY A 198 -7.50 -9.97 -10.16
N VAL A 199 -6.74 -10.88 -10.76
CA VAL A 199 -7.26 -11.80 -11.79
C VAL A 199 -7.14 -13.22 -11.26
N ILE A 200 -8.24 -13.97 -11.29
CA ILE A 200 -8.29 -15.38 -10.92
C ILE A 200 -8.49 -16.21 -12.17
N LEU A 201 -7.71 -17.26 -12.31
CA LEU A 201 -7.93 -18.31 -13.30
C LEU A 201 -8.72 -19.44 -12.64
N GLU A 202 -9.81 -19.82 -13.26
CA GLU A 202 -10.70 -20.89 -12.78
C GLU A 202 -10.40 -22.18 -13.55
N TRP A 203 -10.29 -23.26 -12.80
CA TRP A 203 -10.06 -24.62 -13.31
C TRP A 203 -11.30 -25.44 -13.06
N ASP A 204 -11.76 -26.17 -14.08
CA ASP A 204 -12.90 -27.10 -13.98
C ASP A 204 -12.61 -28.31 -13.07
#